data_bbaf76fe2ac65a2dbca3fb05249b9c33
#
_entry.id   bbaf76fe2ac65a2dbca3fb05249b9c33
#
_cell.length_a   1.000
_cell.length_b   1.000
_cell.length_c   1.000
_cell.angle_alpha   90.00
_cell.angle_beta   90.00
_cell.angle_gamma   90.00
#
_symmetry.space_group_name_H-M   'P 1'
#
loop_
_entity.id
_entity.type
_entity.pdbx_description
1 polymer ?
#
loop_
_entity_poly.entity_id
_entity_poly.type
_entity_poly.pdbx_seq_one_letter_code
_entity_poly.pdbx_strand_id
1 'polypeptide(L)'
;DYDSDHRLICIDNLQGRSYSHTFQIDASYVLFKSLTLTAAYRLNDVKATYGGILRERPLTSKYKGLFTASYKTPDGRWQVDGTLQLNGGGRMPQPYQLADGTQSWNRRFKAYEQVSAQLTRWFKHWSVYVGGENLTGFTQHTTIYGADNPWGTDFEPTLIWGPVHGRMFYAGVRVNI
;
A
#
# COMPACT_ATOMS: atom_id res chain seq x y z
N ASP A 1 2.57 5.77 20.72
CA ASP A 1 3.83 5.95 19.99
C ASP A 1 4.94 6.68 20.80
N TYR A 2 4.65 7.10 21.99
CA TYR A 2 5.67 7.62 22.92
C TYR A 2 6.05 6.61 24.00
N ASP A 3 5.36 5.47 24.01
CA ASP A 3 5.69 4.34 24.88
C ASP A 3 6.44 3.29 24.04
N SER A 4 7.53 2.81 24.60
CA SER A 4 8.33 1.74 23.97
C SER A 4 7.77 0.34 24.23
N ASP A 5 6.78 0.18 25.11
CA ASP A 5 6.16 -1.11 25.37
C ASP A 5 4.93 -1.31 24.47
N HIS A 6 5.11 -2.08 23.39
CA HIS A 6 4.07 -2.39 22.42
C HIS A 6 2.94 -3.30 22.96
N ARG A 7 3.09 -3.85 24.16
CA ARG A 7 2.05 -4.62 24.87
C ARG A 7 1.04 -3.75 25.58
N LEU A 8 1.34 -2.46 25.72
CA LEU A 8 0.46 -1.51 26.39
C LEU A 8 -0.40 -0.76 25.38
N ILE A 9 -1.68 -0.65 25.70
CA ILE A 9 -2.60 0.23 25.00
C ILE A 9 -2.83 1.44 25.90
N CYS A 10 -2.23 2.58 25.53
CA CYS A 10 -2.42 3.83 26.22
C CYS A 10 -3.58 4.61 25.58
N ILE A 11 -4.61 4.92 26.36
CA ILE A 11 -5.72 5.78 25.94
C ILE A 11 -5.61 7.06 26.75
N ASP A 12 -5.30 8.16 26.08
CA ASP A 12 -5.04 9.43 26.72
C ASP A 12 -5.64 10.59 25.91
N ASN A 13 -5.92 11.71 26.57
CA ASN A 13 -6.35 12.91 25.87
C ASN A 13 -5.16 13.55 25.16
N LEU A 14 -5.35 13.88 23.88
CA LEU A 14 -4.31 14.54 23.10
C LEU A 14 -3.96 15.91 23.71
N GLN A 15 -2.73 16.05 24.18
CA GLN A 15 -2.18 17.32 24.59
C GLN A 15 -1.26 17.85 23.48
N GLY A 16 -1.69 18.91 22.80
CA GLY A 16 -0.96 19.52 21.71
C GLY A 16 -1.74 19.52 20.38
N ARG A 17 -0.99 19.61 19.28
CA ARG A 17 -1.57 19.68 17.93
C ARG A 17 -1.75 18.31 17.30
N SER A 18 -2.88 18.13 16.59
CA SER A 18 -3.09 17.05 15.64
C SER A 18 -3.77 17.62 14.42
N TYR A 19 -3.28 17.23 13.24
CA TYR A 19 -3.88 17.65 11.97
C TYR A 19 -3.67 16.62 10.88
N SER A 20 -4.54 16.65 9.89
CA SER A 20 -4.43 15.88 8.67
C SER A 20 -4.76 16.77 7.49
N HIS A 21 -3.76 16.98 6.63
CA HIS A 21 -3.93 17.64 5.34
C HIS A 21 -3.75 16.61 4.24
N THR A 22 -4.76 16.48 3.39
CA THR A 22 -4.71 15.60 2.23
C THR A 22 -5.06 16.41 1.01
N PHE A 23 -4.17 16.37 0.02
CA PHE A 23 -4.41 16.91 -1.31
C PHE A 23 -4.47 15.74 -2.30
N GLN A 24 -5.48 15.73 -3.16
CA GLN A 24 -5.61 14.73 -4.22
C GLN A 24 -5.99 15.40 -5.52
N ILE A 25 -5.37 14.94 -6.59
CA ILE A 25 -5.73 15.27 -7.97
C ILE A 25 -5.91 13.97 -8.73
N ASP A 26 -6.94 13.89 -9.56
CA ASP A 26 -7.17 12.79 -10.47
C ASP A 26 -7.60 13.31 -11.82
N ALA A 27 -7.21 12.59 -12.87
CA ALA A 27 -7.58 12.90 -14.25
C ALA A 27 -7.76 11.59 -15.03
N SER A 28 -8.75 11.59 -15.91
CA SER A 28 -8.98 10.49 -16.85
C SER A 28 -9.13 11.06 -18.24
N TYR A 29 -8.49 10.43 -19.22
CA TYR A 29 -8.50 10.85 -20.60
C TYR A 29 -8.66 9.66 -21.54
N VAL A 30 -9.57 9.81 -22.51
CA VAL A 30 -9.79 8.78 -23.55
C VAL A 30 -9.01 9.18 -24.79
N LEU A 31 -7.98 8.41 -25.10
CA LEU A 31 -7.12 8.57 -26.26
C LEU A 31 -7.54 7.58 -27.35
N PHE A 32 -7.72 8.04 -28.59
CA PHE A 32 -8.03 7.20 -29.75
C PHE A 32 -9.29 6.31 -29.62
N LYS A 33 -10.29 6.67 -28.82
CA LYS A 33 -11.52 5.89 -28.56
C LYS A 33 -11.31 4.48 -28.01
N SER A 34 -10.06 4.01 -27.99
CA SER A 34 -9.70 2.63 -27.60
C SER A 34 -8.84 2.57 -26.36
N LEU A 35 -8.21 3.66 -25.98
CA LEU A 35 -7.30 3.75 -24.85
C LEU A 35 -7.79 4.77 -23.84
N THR A 36 -8.07 4.31 -22.63
CA THR A 36 -8.36 5.17 -21.47
C THR A 36 -7.16 5.20 -20.56
N LEU A 37 -6.68 6.40 -20.26
CA LEU A 37 -5.63 6.64 -19.28
C LEU A 37 -6.24 7.32 -18.07
N THR A 38 -5.91 6.83 -16.89
CA THR A 38 -6.31 7.44 -15.62
C THR A 38 -5.08 7.62 -14.76
N ALA A 39 -4.91 8.81 -14.21
CA ALA A 39 -3.85 9.12 -13.26
C ALA A 39 -4.46 9.77 -12.02
N ALA A 40 -4.02 9.34 -10.85
CA ALA A 40 -4.37 9.96 -9.58
C ALA A 40 -3.12 10.10 -8.71
N TYR A 41 -3.03 11.22 -8.00
CA TYR A 41 -1.95 11.45 -7.07
C TYR A 41 -2.48 12.08 -5.78
N ARG A 42 -2.04 11.54 -4.65
CA ARG A 42 -2.42 12.01 -3.32
C ARG A 42 -1.18 12.32 -2.50
N LEU A 43 -1.20 13.48 -1.85
CA LEU A 43 -0.25 13.87 -0.82
C LEU A 43 -0.93 13.86 0.55
N ASN A 44 -0.21 13.38 1.56
CA ASN A 44 -0.68 13.35 2.95
C ASN A 44 0.35 14.03 3.86
N ASP A 45 -0.07 15.02 4.62
CA ASP A 45 0.66 15.55 5.77
C ASP A 45 -0.18 15.35 7.03
N VAL A 46 0.10 14.27 7.75
CA VAL A 46 -0.66 13.86 8.94
C VAL A 46 0.29 13.83 10.12
N LYS A 47 0.05 14.69 11.10
CA LYS A 47 0.87 14.79 12.30
C LYS A 47 0.02 14.84 13.55
N ALA A 48 0.56 14.29 14.62
CA ALA A 48 0.01 14.38 15.96
C ALA A 48 1.13 14.58 16.99
N THR A 49 0.78 15.12 18.13
CA THR A 49 1.73 15.28 19.24
C THR A 49 1.83 13.96 20.02
N TYR A 50 3.03 13.43 20.09
CA TYR A 50 3.39 12.24 20.86
C TYR A 50 4.47 12.64 21.89
N GLY A 51 4.17 12.49 23.18
CA GLY A 51 5.10 12.86 24.24
C GLY A 51 5.56 14.33 24.14
N GLY A 52 4.65 15.26 23.86
CA GLY A 52 4.95 16.69 23.70
C GLY A 52 5.61 17.09 22.38
N ILE A 53 5.92 16.15 21.47
CA ILE A 53 6.60 16.41 20.20
C ILE A 53 5.66 16.15 19.04
N LEU A 54 5.48 17.14 18.16
CA LEU A 54 4.70 16.99 16.94
C LEU A 54 5.45 16.11 15.93
N ARG A 55 4.89 14.96 15.60
CA ARG A 55 5.51 13.95 14.70
C ARG A 55 4.52 13.47 13.65
N GLU A 56 5.06 12.97 12.51
CA GLU A 56 4.27 12.26 11.50
C GLU A 56 3.53 11.07 12.12
N ARG A 57 2.27 10.84 11.71
CA ARG A 57 1.52 9.65 12.14
C ARG A 57 2.23 8.39 11.63
N PRO A 58 2.44 7.37 12.49
CA PRO A 58 3.04 6.12 12.06
C PRO A 58 2.22 5.42 10.99
N LEU A 59 2.89 4.58 10.18
CA LEU A 59 2.30 3.74 9.14
C LEU A 59 1.46 4.50 8.11
N THR A 60 1.70 5.81 7.97
CA THR A 60 1.02 6.66 6.99
C THR A 60 1.97 7.02 5.87
N SER A 61 1.65 6.61 4.64
CA SER A 61 2.42 6.99 3.45
C SER A 61 2.28 8.47 3.16
N LYS A 62 3.40 9.14 2.85
CA LYS A 62 3.41 10.57 2.50
C LYS A 62 2.71 10.88 1.19
N TYR A 63 2.73 9.95 0.26
CA TYR A 63 2.05 10.08 -1.03
C TYR A 63 1.57 8.72 -1.53
N LYS A 64 0.57 8.75 -2.41
CA LYS A 64 0.14 7.62 -3.22
C LYS A 64 -0.09 8.08 -4.65
N GLY A 65 0.38 7.29 -5.60
CA GLY A 65 0.14 7.49 -7.02
C GLY A 65 -0.57 6.27 -7.61
N LEU A 66 -1.45 6.52 -8.56
CA LEU A 66 -2.11 5.50 -9.35
C LEU A 66 -2.06 5.92 -10.82
N PHE A 67 -1.60 5.04 -11.68
CA PHE A 67 -1.69 5.20 -13.11
C PHE A 67 -2.30 3.93 -13.71
N THR A 68 -3.39 4.09 -14.45
CA THR A 68 -4.06 2.97 -15.13
C THR A 68 -4.15 3.26 -16.62
N ALA A 69 -3.84 2.25 -17.43
CA ALA A 69 -4.06 2.26 -18.87
C ALA A 69 -4.95 1.08 -19.23
N SER A 70 -6.07 1.37 -19.88
CA SER A 70 -7.04 0.37 -20.36
C SER A 70 -7.19 0.52 -21.87
N TYR A 71 -6.74 -0.48 -22.61
CA TYR A 71 -6.86 -0.52 -24.06
C TYR A 71 -7.85 -1.60 -24.48
N LYS A 72 -8.88 -1.22 -25.24
CA LYS A 72 -9.84 -2.14 -25.83
C LYS A 72 -9.73 -2.07 -27.34
N THR A 73 -9.55 -3.22 -28.01
CA THR A 73 -9.46 -3.27 -29.48
C THR A 73 -10.72 -2.69 -30.13
N PRO A 74 -10.62 -2.09 -31.34
CA PRO A 74 -11.77 -1.50 -32.02
C PRO A 74 -12.90 -2.49 -32.30
N ASP A 75 -12.59 -3.77 -32.48
CA ASP A 75 -13.57 -4.86 -32.63
C ASP A 75 -14.20 -5.29 -31.30
N GLY A 76 -13.79 -4.69 -30.19
CA GLY A 76 -14.30 -4.96 -28.85
C GLY A 76 -13.95 -6.31 -28.26
N ARG A 77 -13.11 -7.10 -28.95
CA ARG A 77 -12.85 -8.51 -28.59
C ARG A 77 -11.75 -8.67 -27.55
N TRP A 78 -10.75 -7.80 -27.53
CA TRP A 78 -9.64 -7.87 -26.60
C TRP A 78 -9.56 -6.61 -25.74
N GLN A 79 -9.19 -6.79 -24.51
CA GLN A 79 -8.91 -5.69 -23.61
C GLN A 79 -7.64 -6.00 -22.80
N VAL A 80 -6.76 -5.01 -22.72
CA VAL A 80 -5.55 -5.05 -21.89
C VAL A 80 -5.64 -3.93 -20.89
N ASP A 81 -5.52 -4.28 -19.63
CA ASP A 81 -5.50 -3.34 -18.52
C ASP A 81 -4.15 -3.41 -17.82
N GLY A 82 -3.57 -2.27 -17.53
CA GLY A 82 -2.33 -2.14 -16.78
C GLY A 82 -2.49 -1.10 -15.69
N THR A 83 -1.99 -1.39 -14.50
CA THR A 83 -2.02 -0.47 -13.36
C THR A 83 -0.65 -0.40 -12.70
N LEU A 84 -0.17 0.84 -12.50
CA LEU A 84 1.00 1.15 -11.69
C LEU A 84 0.51 1.86 -10.42
N GLN A 85 0.87 1.33 -9.26
CA GLN A 85 0.65 1.95 -7.96
C GLN A 85 1.98 2.37 -7.34
N LEU A 86 2.07 3.64 -6.95
CA LEU A 86 3.21 4.19 -6.23
C LEU A 86 2.80 4.41 -4.77
N ASN A 87 3.53 3.82 -3.84
CA ASN A 87 3.30 3.98 -2.41
C ASN A 87 4.52 4.65 -1.78
N GLY A 88 4.32 5.84 -1.26
CA GLY A 88 5.37 6.61 -0.59
C GLY A 88 5.76 5.99 0.73
N GLY A 89 7.00 6.20 1.14
CA GLY A 89 7.47 5.84 2.46
C GLY A 89 6.81 6.68 3.55
N GLY A 90 7.00 6.26 4.80
CA GLY A 90 6.47 6.95 5.96
C GLY A 90 7.26 6.63 7.23
N ARG A 91 6.75 7.15 8.35
CA ARG A 91 7.30 6.89 9.67
C ARG A 91 6.79 5.55 10.21
N MET A 92 7.68 4.77 10.81
CA MET A 92 7.33 3.65 11.68
C MET A 92 7.05 4.15 13.10
N PRO A 93 6.35 3.39 13.94
CA PRO A 93 6.34 3.63 15.38
C PRO A 93 7.77 3.71 15.92
N GLN A 94 7.92 4.27 17.11
CA GLN A 94 9.23 4.39 17.71
C GLN A 94 9.79 3.00 18.05
N PRO A 95 10.96 2.63 17.52
CA PRO A 95 11.58 1.35 17.86
C PRO A 95 12.10 1.39 19.31
N TYR A 96 12.10 0.23 19.95
CA TYR A 96 12.83 0.02 21.22
C TYR A 96 14.21 -0.58 20.93
N GLN A 97 15.06 -0.57 21.93
CA GLN A 97 16.41 -1.11 21.85
C GLN A 97 16.42 -2.57 22.28
N LEU A 98 17.00 -3.44 21.44
CA LEU A 98 17.21 -4.84 21.75
C LEU A 98 18.38 -5.01 22.73
N ALA A 99 18.52 -6.21 23.31
CA ALA A 99 19.58 -6.53 24.27
C ALA A 99 21.01 -6.40 23.69
N ASP A 100 21.14 -6.55 22.37
CA ASP A 100 22.41 -6.38 21.64
C ASP A 100 22.74 -4.92 21.30
N GLY A 101 21.87 -3.98 21.70
CA GLY A 101 22.04 -2.54 21.45
C GLY A 101 21.51 -2.08 20.09
N THR A 102 20.98 -2.98 19.26
CA THR A 102 20.35 -2.61 17.99
C THR A 102 18.91 -2.16 18.17
N GLN A 103 18.35 -1.49 17.15
CA GLN A 103 16.93 -1.11 17.16
C GLN A 103 16.09 -2.28 16.62
N SER A 104 14.93 -2.50 17.27
CA SER A 104 13.98 -3.56 16.90
C SER A 104 13.48 -3.43 15.45
N TRP A 105 13.39 -2.19 14.91
CA TRP A 105 13.06 -1.91 13.50
C TRP A 105 13.55 -0.54 13.08
N ASN A 106 13.52 -0.28 11.78
CA ASN A 106 13.89 1.02 11.22
C ASN A 106 12.82 2.07 11.53
N ARG A 107 13.24 3.30 11.79
CA ARG A 107 12.34 4.45 12.07
C ARG A 107 11.44 4.83 10.89
N ARG A 108 11.76 4.38 9.69
CA ARG A 108 11.02 4.68 8.46
C ARG A 108 10.90 3.44 7.59
N PHE A 109 9.74 3.30 6.95
CA PHE A 109 9.59 2.35 5.86
C PHE A 109 9.81 3.03 4.50
N LYS A 110 10.24 2.24 3.52
CA LYS A 110 10.60 2.70 2.19
C LYS A 110 9.37 2.87 1.30
N ALA A 111 9.49 3.73 0.28
CA ALA A 111 8.55 3.75 -0.82
C ALA A 111 8.69 2.45 -1.65
N TYR A 112 7.58 2.04 -2.26
CA TYR A 112 7.54 0.88 -3.15
C TYR A 112 6.49 1.08 -4.25
N GLU A 113 6.62 0.29 -5.28
CA GLU A 113 5.71 0.27 -6.43
C GLU A 113 5.15 -1.12 -6.67
N GLN A 114 3.92 -1.17 -7.18
CA GLN A 114 3.26 -2.39 -7.60
C GLN A 114 2.73 -2.22 -9.00
N VAL A 115 2.94 -3.22 -9.83
CA VAL A 115 2.38 -3.31 -11.17
C VAL A 115 1.39 -4.46 -11.21
N SER A 116 0.24 -4.22 -11.82
CA SER A 116 -0.77 -5.24 -12.11
C SER A 116 -1.16 -5.16 -13.58
N ALA A 117 -1.46 -6.29 -14.20
CA ALA A 117 -1.91 -6.35 -15.57
C ALA A 117 -2.96 -7.44 -15.76
N GLN A 118 -3.89 -7.20 -16.69
CA GLN A 118 -4.93 -8.17 -17.06
C GLN A 118 -5.13 -8.15 -18.57
N LEU A 119 -5.31 -9.33 -19.12
CA LEU A 119 -5.76 -9.54 -20.50
C LEU A 119 -7.14 -10.19 -20.47
N THR A 120 -8.09 -9.59 -21.19
CA THR A 120 -9.47 -10.10 -21.28
C THR A 120 -9.83 -10.37 -22.74
N ARG A 121 -10.42 -11.52 -23.00
CA ARG A 121 -11.04 -11.86 -24.28
C ARG A 121 -12.56 -11.86 -24.12
N TRP A 122 -13.24 -11.02 -24.88
CA TRP A 122 -14.69 -10.89 -24.89
C TRP A 122 -15.32 -11.73 -25.99
N PHE A 123 -16.41 -12.41 -25.65
CA PHE A 123 -17.30 -13.13 -26.55
C PHE A 123 -18.72 -12.58 -26.39
N LYS A 124 -19.67 -13.05 -27.18
CA LYS A 124 -21.05 -12.50 -27.22
C LYS A 124 -21.73 -12.51 -25.84
N HIS A 125 -21.63 -13.60 -25.08
CA HIS A 125 -22.30 -13.81 -23.82
C HIS A 125 -21.36 -14.13 -22.65
N TRP A 126 -20.06 -14.14 -22.87
CA TRP A 126 -19.07 -14.48 -21.85
C TRP A 126 -17.73 -13.84 -22.16
N SER A 127 -16.86 -13.83 -21.18
CA SER A 127 -15.47 -13.41 -21.34
C SER A 127 -14.55 -14.30 -20.51
N VAL A 128 -13.31 -14.44 -20.96
CA VAL A 128 -12.22 -15.04 -20.19
C VAL A 128 -11.19 -13.96 -19.91
N TYR A 129 -10.57 -14.07 -18.77
CA TYR A 129 -9.48 -13.17 -18.41
C TYR A 129 -8.37 -13.91 -17.67
N VAL A 130 -7.16 -13.40 -17.84
CA VAL A 130 -5.98 -13.79 -17.09
C VAL A 130 -5.27 -12.53 -16.65
N GLY A 131 -4.76 -12.52 -15.44
CA GLY A 131 -4.05 -11.37 -14.91
C GLY A 131 -3.04 -11.72 -13.84
N GLY A 132 -2.32 -10.70 -13.43
CA GLY A 132 -1.37 -10.80 -12.33
C GLY A 132 -1.32 -9.50 -11.53
N GLU A 133 -1.17 -9.66 -10.24
CA GLU A 133 -1.02 -8.58 -9.28
C GLU A 133 0.38 -8.62 -8.67
N ASN A 134 0.85 -7.46 -8.24
CA ASN A 134 2.19 -7.29 -7.68
C ASN A 134 3.28 -7.91 -8.57
N LEU A 135 3.23 -7.64 -9.87
CA LEU A 135 4.19 -8.18 -10.86
C LEU A 135 5.63 -7.71 -10.61
N THR A 136 5.82 -6.61 -9.91
CA THR A 136 7.12 -6.18 -9.37
C THR A 136 7.69 -7.17 -8.36
N GLY A 137 6.83 -7.94 -7.70
CA GLY A 137 7.21 -8.92 -6.68
C GLY A 137 7.70 -8.29 -5.39
N PHE A 138 7.36 -7.02 -5.15
CA PHE A 138 7.76 -6.36 -3.92
C PHE A 138 7.03 -6.97 -2.72
N THR A 139 7.75 -7.27 -1.65
CA THR A 139 7.20 -7.67 -0.36
C THR A 139 7.92 -6.95 0.77
N GLN A 140 7.22 -6.73 1.85
CA GLN A 140 7.83 -6.30 3.10
C GLN A 140 8.67 -7.46 3.67
N HIS A 141 9.98 -7.24 3.85
CA HIS A 141 10.89 -8.32 4.29
C HIS A 141 10.54 -8.87 5.66
N THR A 142 10.31 -7.99 6.63
CA THR A 142 9.93 -8.39 7.99
C THR A 142 8.50 -7.95 8.24
N THR A 143 7.59 -8.90 8.26
CA THR A 143 6.16 -8.66 8.52
C THR A 143 5.81 -8.82 9.99
N ILE A 144 6.52 -9.70 10.68
CA ILE A 144 6.36 -9.97 12.11
C ILE A 144 7.75 -9.89 12.74
N TYR A 145 7.94 -9.00 13.69
CA TYR A 145 9.15 -8.91 14.47
C TYR A 145 9.07 -9.89 15.65
N GLY A 146 10.20 -10.51 16.04
CA GLY A 146 10.23 -11.52 17.11
C GLY A 146 9.43 -12.79 16.80
N ALA A 147 9.24 -13.15 15.53
CA ALA A 147 8.44 -14.31 15.11
C ALA A 147 8.97 -15.66 15.59
N ASP A 148 10.25 -15.74 15.93
CA ASP A 148 10.92 -16.91 16.52
C ASP A 148 10.48 -17.19 17.96
N ASN A 149 9.98 -16.18 18.66
CA ASN A 149 9.43 -16.33 20.01
C ASN A 149 8.10 -15.57 20.16
N PRO A 150 6.96 -16.13 19.70
CA PRO A 150 5.65 -15.45 19.75
C PRO A 150 5.14 -15.08 21.15
N TRP A 151 5.72 -15.67 22.18
CA TRP A 151 5.41 -15.38 23.58
C TRP A 151 6.43 -14.44 24.25
N GLY A 152 7.44 -14.03 23.49
CA GLY A 152 8.47 -13.11 23.94
C GLY A 152 8.00 -11.66 24.00
N THR A 153 8.78 -10.86 24.69
CA THR A 153 8.54 -9.41 24.80
C THR A 153 8.74 -8.67 23.49
N ASP A 154 9.45 -9.28 22.55
CA ASP A 154 9.85 -8.65 21.27
C ASP A 154 8.92 -9.04 20.12
N PHE A 155 7.85 -9.80 20.40
CA PHE A 155 6.86 -10.19 19.37
C PHE A 155 5.96 -9.02 18.99
N GLU A 156 6.04 -8.58 17.72
CA GLU A 156 5.27 -7.46 17.20
C GLU A 156 4.72 -7.75 15.79
N PRO A 157 3.41 -8.08 15.66
CA PRO A 157 2.79 -8.45 14.40
C PRO A 157 2.04 -7.30 13.70
N THR A 158 2.02 -6.08 14.28
CA THR A 158 1.14 -5.00 13.79
C THR A 158 1.81 -4.05 12.81
N LEU A 159 3.11 -4.19 12.56
CA LEU A 159 3.91 -3.26 11.77
C LEU A 159 3.88 -3.57 10.27
N ILE A 160 2.69 -3.82 9.73
CA ILE A 160 2.50 -4.11 8.30
C ILE A 160 2.26 -2.80 7.56
N TRP A 161 3.17 -2.44 6.64
CA TRP A 161 3.12 -1.23 5.83
C TRP A 161 3.17 -1.50 4.32
N GLY A 162 3.54 -2.70 3.92
CA GLY A 162 3.68 -3.13 2.52
C GLY A 162 3.04 -4.49 2.26
N PRO A 163 3.04 -4.95 1.00
CA PRO A 163 2.52 -6.26 0.64
C PRO A 163 3.23 -7.38 1.39
N VAL A 164 2.45 -8.32 1.89
CA VAL A 164 2.94 -9.55 2.54
C VAL A 164 3.01 -10.73 1.57
N HIS A 165 2.33 -10.61 0.41
CA HIS A 165 2.34 -11.60 -0.66
C HIS A 165 3.13 -11.08 -1.86
N GLY A 166 3.89 -11.96 -2.50
CA GLY A 166 4.60 -11.69 -3.74
C GLY A 166 3.65 -11.61 -4.95
N ARG A 167 4.15 -12.01 -6.11
CA ARG A 167 3.35 -12.08 -7.34
C ARG A 167 2.20 -13.05 -7.20
N MET A 168 1.01 -12.60 -7.60
CA MET A 168 -0.19 -13.43 -7.66
C MET A 168 -0.69 -13.46 -9.09
N PHE A 169 -1.12 -14.64 -9.56
CA PHE A 169 -1.71 -14.81 -10.88
C PHE A 169 -3.10 -15.39 -10.74
N TYR A 170 -4.01 -14.94 -11.59
CA TYR A 170 -5.39 -15.40 -11.59
C TYR A 170 -5.92 -15.54 -13.02
N ALA A 171 -6.92 -16.40 -13.17
CA ALA A 171 -7.70 -16.54 -14.39
C ALA A 171 -9.16 -16.76 -14.03
N GLY A 172 -10.07 -16.35 -14.91
CA GLY A 172 -11.49 -16.53 -14.66
C GLY A 172 -12.34 -16.41 -15.92
N VAL A 173 -13.60 -16.78 -15.74
CA VAL A 173 -14.64 -16.68 -16.76
C VAL A 173 -15.80 -15.87 -16.18
N ARG A 174 -16.34 -14.95 -16.98
CA ARG A 174 -17.54 -14.19 -16.65
C ARG A 174 -18.61 -14.50 -17.67
N VAL A 175 -19.79 -14.86 -17.22
CA VAL A 175 -20.98 -15.12 -18.06
C VAL A 175 -21.99 -14.01 -17.83
N ASN A 176 -22.50 -13.41 -18.92
CA ASN A 176 -23.58 -12.43 -18.89
C ASN A 176 -24.86 -13.15 -19.37
N ILE A 177 -25.82 -13.24 -18.47
CA ILE A 177 -27.16 -13.86 -18.70
C ILE A 177 -28.15 -12.78 -19.13
#